data_6217d3a137310bcff854e094b947ead9
#
_entry.id   6217d3a137310bcff854e094b947ead9
#
_cell.length_a   1.000
_cell.length_b   1.000
_cell.length_c   1.000
_cell.angle_alpha   90.00
_cell.angle_beta   90.00
_cell.angle_gamma   90.00
#
_symmetry.space_group_name_H-M   'P 1'
#
loop_
_entity.id
_entity.type
_entity.pdbx_description
1 polymer ?
#
loop_
_entity_poly.entity_id
_entity_poly.type
_entity_poly.pdbx_seq_one_letter_code
_entity_poly.pdbx_strand_id
1 'polypeptide(L)'
;DLSTINATEYPYLRLDMYTMDDIDRTPVNLKFWRVFYDAAPEAILNKDDTFVFNSDTLQQGQIMEFAIKAENISSNDMDSLLVKYTITNENNETIIVYDRLEPLKSNETQLLDFNYNTKALQGDQQFNFEINPEGDQPEKFVFNNFGVTDFYVRTDRKEPVLDVSFDGIHIINGDIVAANPFILIDIRDENEFLLLDDPEKIMISLIDPNGNEVEYNIASPELSFEAATDLNNNQAKISLEPLLSQDGDYTLVVQAADASGNISGDNAYEVTFRVILRESVSNVLNYPNPFSSQTQFIFTLTGSEVPDDISISILTVSGKVVKEISREELGPLRIGLNRTDYKWNGTDDFGEKLANGVYLYKVNLPADMERYENQYADRFFTKGFGKLVIMR
;
A
#
# COMPACT_ATOMS: atom_id res chain seq x y z
N ASP A 1 53.46 5.24 45.86
CA ASP A 1 52.51 5.77 44.92
C ASP A 1 51.99 4.59 44.03
N LEU A 2 50.69 4.39 43.97
CA LEU A 2 50.04 3.32 43.21
C LEU A 2 49.48 3.81 41.87
N SER A 3 49.68 5.08 41.53
CA SER A 3 49.10 5.70 40.33
C SER A 3 49.54 5.10 39.00
N THR A 4 50.65 4.34 39.01
CA THR A 4 51.18 3.64 37.82
C THR A 4 50.71 2.20 37.69
N ILE A 5 49.90 1.72 38.66
CA ILE A 5 49.41 0.33 38.65
C ILE A 5 48.04 0.28 38.00
N ASN A 6 47.89 -0.52 36.96
CA ASN A 6 46.63 -0.77 36.31
C ASN A 6 45.73 -1.64 37.22
N ALA A 7 44.66 -1.06 37.76
CA ALA A 7 43.76 -1.76 38.67
C ALA A 7 42.94 -2.88 37.94
N THR A 8 42.79 -2.82 36.64
CA THR A 8 42.14 -3.89 35.83
C THR A 8 43.03 -5.13 35.75
N GLU A 9 44.33 -4.93 35.63
CA GLU A 9 45.33 -5.99 35.59
C GLU A 9 45.63 -6.56 36.96
N TYR A 10 45.62 -5.67 37.99
CA TYR A 10 45.92 -5.99 39.39
C TYR A 10 44.77 -5.59 40.31
N PRO A 11 43.64 -6.32 40.32
CA PRO A 11 42.42 -5.92 41.00
C PRO A 11 42.46 -6.05 42.54
N TYR A 12 43.53 -6.62 43.07
CA TYR A 12 43.67 -6.85 44.50
C TYR A 12 44.89 -6.14 45.04
N LEU A 13 44.73 -5.39 46.16
CA LEU A 13 45.79 -4.77 46.89
C LEU A 13 46.07 -5.56 48.18
N ARG A 14 47.30 -6.05 48.34
CA ARG A 14 47.75 -6.64 49.55
C ARG A 14 48.73 -5.68 50.26
N LEU A 15 48.43 -5.34 51.51
CA LEU A 15 49.27 -4.54 52.34
C LEU A 15 50.00 -5.43 53.35
N ASP A 16 51.33 -5.44 53.29
CA ASP A 16 52.19 -6.16 54.24
C ASP A 16 52.98 -5.18 55.05
N MET A 17 53.00 -5.38 56.36
CA MET A 17 53.83 -4.60 57.28
C MET A 17 54.85 -5.52 57.93
N TYR A 18 56.10 -5.15 57.82
CA TYR A 18 57.15 -5.80 58.49
C TYR A 18 57.66 -4.86 59.55
N THR A 19 57.76 -5.31 60.85
CA THR A 19 58.25 -4.53 62.02
C THR A 19 59.23 -5.37 62.75
N MET A 20 60.28 -4.70 63.21
CA MET A 20 61.32 -5.28 64.03
C MET A 20 61.75 -4.32 65.06
N ASP A 21 61.79 -4.77 66.32
CA ASP A 21 62.39 -4.06 67.43
C ASP A 21 63.41 -4.98 68.11
N ASP A 22 64.67 -4.77 67.80
CA ASP A 22 65.77 -5.58 68.27
C ASP A 22 66.28 -5.23 69.66
N ILE A 23 65.82 -4.07 70.23
CA ILE A 23 66.27 -3.56 71.48
C ILE A 23 65.30 -3.93 72.61
N ASP A 24 64.08 -3.40 72.56
CA ASP A 24 63.10 -3.54 73.65
C ASP A 24 62.06 -4.64 73.42
N ARG A 25 62.01 -5.20 72.21
CA ARG A 25 61.04 -6.25 71.74
C ARG A 25 59.59 -5.89 72.05
N THR A 26 59.23 -4.57 71.93
CA THR A 26 57.90 -4.07 72.17
C THR A 26 56.99 -4.41 70.99
N PRO A 27 55.76 -4.94 71.19
CA PRO A 27 54.88 -5.22 70.12
C PRO A 27 54.43 -3.93 69.42
N VAL A 28 54.47 -3.91 68.09
CA VAL A 28 53.99 -2.79 67.32
C VAL A 28 52.42 -2.74 67.38
N ASN A 29 51.94 -1.56 67.71
CA ASN A 29 50.52 -1.31 67.78
C ASN A 29 50.06 -0.54 66.52
N LEU A 30 49.68 -1.31 65.43
CA LEU A 30 49.06 -0.71 64.28
C LEU A 30 47.60 -0.37 64.60
N LYS A 31 47.22 0.90 64.62
CA LYS A 31 45.86 1.32 64.92
C LYS A 31 44.95 1.23 63.77
N PHE A 32 45.40 1.57 62.55
CA PHE A 32 44.66 1.42 61.32
C PHE A 32 45.59 1.64 60.14
N TRP A 33 45.18 1.05 58.96
CA TRP A 33 45.66 1.40 57.64
C TRP A 33 44.59 2.18 56.91
N ARG A 34 44.98 3.14 56.08
CA ARG A 34 44.08 3.85 55.18
C ARG A 34 44.62 3.79 53.76
N VAL A 35 43.82 3.40 52.88
CA VAL A 35 44.05 3.47 51.41
C VAL A 35 43.12 4.55 50.88
N PHE A 36 43.70 5.57 50.26
CA PHE A 36 42.94 6.58 49.56
C PHE A 36 42.95 6.22 48.11
N TYR A 37 41.79 6.22 47.50
CA TYR A 37 41.59 5.94 46.09
C TYR A 37 40.41 6.75 45.56
N ASP A 38 40.45 7.08 44.27
CA ASP A 38 39.30 7.61 43.56
C ASP A 38 38.38 6.45 43.24
N ALA A 39 37.14 6.49 43.69
CA ALA A 39 36.17 5.44 43.42
C ALA A 39 35.78 5.47 41.94
N ALA A 40 35.62 4.31 41.33
CA ALA A 40 35.00 4.26 40.04
C ALA A 40 33.57 4.85 40.07
N PRO A 41 33.13 5.50 39.02
CA PRO A 41 31.75 5.95 38.92
C PRO A 41 30.76 4.77 38.99
N GLU A 42 29.48 5.09 39.11
CA GLU A 42 28.41 4.07 39.20
C GLU A 42 27.18 4.59 38.54
N ALA A 43 26.74 3.91 37.49
CA ALA A 43 25.46 4.17 36.81
C ALA A 43 24.44 3.08 37.11
N ILE A 44 23.18 3.44 37.03
CA ILE A 44 22.06 2.50 37.16
C ILE A 44 21.02 2.80 36.11
N LEU A 45 20.29 1.76 35.69
CA LEU A 45 19.05 1.93 34.96
C LEU A 45 17.90 2.23 35.94
N ASN A 46 17.31 3.40 35.79
CA ASN A 46 16.23 3.87 36.66
C ASN A 46 14.89 3.76 35.97
N LYS A 47 13.99 2.90 36.49
CA LYS A 47 12.66 2.59 35.92
C LYS A 47 11.55 3.50 36.44
N ASP A 48 11.87 4.64 37.07
CA ASP A 48 10.87 5.58 37.58
C ASP A 48 9.99 6.14 36.44
N ASP A 49 9.29 7.23 36.68
CA ASP A 49 8.23 7.85 35.85
C ASP A 49 8.49 8.02 34.31
N THR A 50 9.68 7.67 33.86
CA THR A 50 10.10 7.83 32.45
C THR A 50 10.27 6.52 31.67
N PHE A 51 9.98 5.38 32.29
CA PHE A 51 10.01 4.13 31.54
C PHE A 51 8.86 4.11 30.52
N VAL A 52 9.23 4.00 29.24
CA VAL A 52 8.31 3.82 28.13
C VAL A 52 8.62 2.51 27.44
N PHE A 53 7.61 1.71 27.26
CA PHE A 53 7.58 0.60 26.33
C PHE A 53 6.16 0.57 25.76
N ASN A 54 5.99 0.96 24.50
CA ASN A 54 4.68 1.32 23.97
C ASN A 54 3.68 0.16 23.91
N SER A 55 4.15 -1.08 23.70
CA SER A 55 3.29 -2.27 23.73
C SER A 55 4.11 -3.55 23.84
N ASP A 56 3.56 -4.54 24.53
CA ASP A 56 4.05 -5.93 24.51
C ASP A 56 3.62 -6.70 23.24
N THR A 57 2.73 -6.14 22.43
CA THR A 57 2.27 -6.70 21.16
C THR A 57 2.21 -5.60 20.13
N LEU A 58 3.05 -5.68 19.11
CA LEU A 58 3.17 -4.75 18.00
C LEU A 58 2.66 -5.40 16.71
N GLN A 59 2.15 -4.60 15.78
CA GLN A 59 1.92 -5.06 14.42
C GLN A 59 3.21 -4.98 13.61
N GLN A 60 3.37 -5.83 12.63
CA GLN A 60 4.52 -5.78 11.73
C GLN A 60 4.59 -4.42 11.02
N GLY A 61 5.76 -3.77 11.09
CA GLY A 61 5.97 -2.40 10.60
C GLY A 61 5.73 -1.30 11.63
N GLN A 62 5.03 -1.58 12.74
CA GLN A 62 4.85 -0.63 13.82
C GLN A 62 6.21 -0.31 14.47
N ILE A 63 6.42 0.94 14.86
CA ILE A 63 7.62 1.33 15.60
C ILE A 63 7.53 0.83 17.05
N MET A 64 8.53 0.06 17.47
CA MET A 64 8.77 -0.22 18.88
C MET A 64 9.41 1.01 19.49
N GLU A 65 8.77 1.58 20.49
CA GLU A 65 9.25 2.75 21.23
C GLU A 65 9.68 2.32 22.63
N PHE A 66 10.90 2.64 22.98
CA PHE A 66 11.48 2.36 24.28
C PHE A 66 12.20 3.57 24.82
N ALA A 67 11.96 3.89 26.09
CA ALA A 67 12.75 4.87 26.82
C ALA A 67 12.94 4.48 28.28
N ILE A 68 14.14 4.73 28.81
CA ILE A 68 14.49 4.55 30.22
C ILE A 68 15.57 5.55 30.59
N LYS A 69 15.70 5.94 31.88
CA LYS A 69 16.80 6.76 32.34
C LYS A 69 17.97 5.93 32.81
N ALA A 70 19.17 6.35 32.43
CA ALA A 70 20.40 6.04 33.12
C ALA A 70 20.73 7.17 34.15
N GLU A 71 21.15 6.84 35.34
CA GLU A 71 21.48 7.77 36.41
C GLU A 71 22.86 7.45 36.95
N ASN A 72 23.74 8.46 37.05
CA ASN A 72 25.00 8.32 37.76
C ASN A 72 24.79 8.64 39.24
N ILE A 73 24.76 7.58 40.05
CA ILE A 73 24.53 7.69 41.50
C ILE A 73 25.82 7.92 42.33
N SER A 74 26.94 8.15 41.64
CA SER A 74 28.24 8.36 42.25
C SER A 74 28.65 9.83 42.29
N SER A 75 29.71 10.13 43.07
CA SER A 75 30.32 11.45 43.12
C SER A 75 31.32 11.73 41.99
N ASN A 76 31.57 10.78 41.12
CA ASN A 76 32.54 10.86 40.03
C ASN A 76 31.82 10.86 38.69
N ASP A 77 32.30 11.64 37.72
CA ASP A 77 31.76 11.70 36.38
C ASP A 77 32.10 10.39 35.64
N MET A 78 31.15 9.93 34.81
CA MET A 78 31.40 8.94 33.76
C MET A 78 31.77 9.65 32.47
N ASP A 79 32.56 8.98 31.65
CA ASP A 79 32.81 9.40 30.28
C ASP A 79 31.57 9.15 29.43
N SER A 80 31.65 9.34 28.10
CA SER A 80 30.56 9.07 27.19
C SER A 80 30.01 7.66 27.41
N LEU A 81 28.69 7.57 27.65
CA LEU A 81 28.03 6.30 28.00
C LEU A 81 27.73 5.46 26.75
N LEU A 82 28.38 4.31 26.64
CA LEU A 82 28.03 3.33 25.59
C LEU A 82 26.77 2.56 26.00
N VAL A 83 25.83 2.41 25.08
CA VAL A 83 24.60 1.63 25.25
C VAL A 83 24.52 0.58 24.16
N LYS A 84 24.09 -0.62 24.53
CA LYS A 84 23.86 -1.72 23.63
C LYS A 84 22.40 -2.16 23.69
N TYR A 85 21.74 -2.16 22.57
CA TYR A 85 20.40 -2.69 22.38
C TYR A 85 20.48 -3.99 21.59
N THR A 86 19.77 -5.03 22.03
CA THR A 86 19.77 -6.34 21.38
C THR A 86 18.34 -6.84 21.26
N ILE A 87 17.89 -7.12 20.05
CA ILE A 87 16.61 -7.80 19.78
C ILE A 87 16.94 -9.22 19.36
N THR A 88 16.35 -10.22 20.02
CA THR A 88 16.58 -11.63 19.74
C THR A 88 15.26 -12.31 19.45
N ASN A 89 15.15 -13.02 18.33
CA ASN A 89 13.96 -13.78 17.97
C ASN A 89 14.00 -15.22 18.57
N GLU A 90 12.91 -15.97 18.38
CA GLU A 90 12.78 -17.36 18.85
C GLU A 90 13.84 -18.33 18.27
N ASN A 91 14.46 -18.01 17.14
CA ASN A 91 15.52 -18.79 16.50
C ASN A 91 16.92 -18.40 17.00
N ASN A 92 17.03 -17.53 18.00
CA ASN A 92 18.27 -16.93 18.51
C ASN A 92 19.03 -16.07 17.48
N GLU A 93 18.35 -15.56 16.47
CA GLU A 93 18.93 -14.56 15.59
C GLU A 93 18.86 -13.21 16.28
N THR A 94 19.97 -12.46 16.25
CA THR A 94 20.12 -11.23 17.02
C THR A 94 20.34 -10.02 16.12
N ILE A 95 19.66 -8.92 16.46
CA ILE A 95 19.94 -7.59 15.93
C ILE A 95 20.58 -6.79 17.06
N ILE A 96 21.76 -6.23 16.81
CA ILE A 96 22.51 -5.47 17.79
C ILE A 96 22.70 -4.05 17.29
N VAL A 97 22.35 -3.08 18.14
CA VAL A 97 22.54 -1.66 17.88
C VAL A 97 23.32 -1.06 19.06
N TYR A 98 24.34 -0.29 18.75
CA TYR A 98 25.09 0.47 19.74
C TYR A 98 24.79 1.94 19.58
N ASP A 99 24.67 2.64 20.71
CA ASP A 99 24.57 4.08 20.78
C ASP A 99 25.56 4.61 21.79
N ARG A 100 26.17 5.79 21.54
CA ARG A 100 27.10 6.43 22.45
C ARG A 100 26.59 7.81 22.82
N LEU A 101 26.16 7.90 24.04
CA LEU A 101 25.60 9.11 24.62
C LEU A 101 26.69 10.05 25.14
N GLU A 102 26.32 11.28 25.49
CA GLU A 102 27.21 12.25 26.12
C GLU A 102 27.73 11.75 27.50
N PRO A 103 28.82 12.32 28.02
CA PRO A 103 29.32 12.00 29.37
C PRO A 103 28.22 12.16 30.42
N LEU A 104 28.07 11.16 31.29
CA LEU A 104 27.09 11.18 32.38
C LEU A 104 27.72 11.71 33.67
N LYS A 105 27.45 12.99 34.00
CA LYS A 105 28.01 13.66 35.16
C LYS A 105 27.50 13.08 36.48
N SER A 106 28.27 13.32 37.56
CA SER A 106 27.88 12.95 38.92
C SER A 106 26.47 13.44 39.25
N ASN A 107 25.60 12.55 39.72
CA ASN A 107 24.19 12.79 40.08
C ASN A 107 23.31 13.32 38.90
N GLU A 108 23.75 13.16 37.67
CA GLU A 108 22.94 13.46 36.50
C GLU A 108 22.20 12.22 35.97
N THR A 109 21.14 12.49 35.22
CA THR A 109 20.37 11.47 34.53
C THR A 109 20.40 11.73 33.04
N GLN A 110 20.41 10.67 32.24
CA GLN A 110 20.35 10.72 30.80
C GLN A 110 19.27 9.76 30.29
N LEU A 111 18.49 10.19 29.28
CA LEU A 111 17.45 9.37 28.68
C LEU A 111 18.07 8.45 27.61
N LEU A 112 17.85 7.17 27.75
CA LEU A 112 18.00 6.18 26.67
C LEU A 112 16.70 6.15 25.91
N ASP A 113 16.71 6.59 24.64
CA ASP A 113 15.56 6.61 23.75
C ASP A 113 15.89 5.75 22.53
N PHE A 114 15.14 4.69 22.34
CA PHE A 114 15.39 3.73 21.27
C PHE A 114 14.10 3.40 20.52
N ASN A 115 14.11 3.67 19.23
CA ASN A 115 13.00 3.41 18.32
C ASN A 115 13.42 2.40 17.25
N TYR A 116 12.62 1.35 17.03
CA TYR A 116 12.95 0.32 16.07
C TYR A 116 11.73 -0.05 15.20
N ASN A 117 11.90 -0.03 13.87
CA ASN A 117 10.84 -0.45 12.96
C ASN A 117 10.78 -1.99 12.88
N THR A 118 9.63 -2.55 13.23
CA THR A 118 9.42 -4.00 13.31
C THR A 118 9.14 -4.68 11.97
N LYS A 119 9.29 -4.00 10.82
CA LYS A 119 9.02 -4.54 9.47
C LYS A 119 9.67 -5.91 9.22
N ALA A 120 10.90 -6.09 9.69
CA ALA A 120 11.67 -7.32 9.51
C ALA A 120 11.47 -8.34 10.64
N LEU A 121 10.66 -8.04 11.66
CA LEU A 121 10.43 -8.89 12.81
C LEU A 121 9.09 -9.61 12.69
N GLN A 122 9.02 -10.80 13.33
CA GLN A 122 7.79 -11.57 13.47
C GLN A 122 7.87 -12.50 14.68
N GLY A 123 6.73 -12.82 15.28
CA GLY A 123 6.65 -13.73 16.43
C GLY A 123 7.23 -13.15 17.72
N ASP A 124 7.67 -14.03 18.62
CA ASP A 124 8.22 -13.67 19.91
C ASP A 124 9.61 -13.05 19.78
N GLN A 125 9.80 -11.94 20.46
CA GLN A 125 11.04 -11.17 20.48
C GLN A 125 11.45 -10.90 21.93
N GLN A 126 12.72 -10.98 22.22
CA GLN A 126 13.31 -10.52 23.47
C GLN A 126 14.15 -9.27 23.21
N PHE A 127 13.86 -8.18 23.91
CA PHE A 127 14.61 -6.93 23.86
C PHE A 127 15.46 -6.78 25.11
N ASN A 128 16.78 -6.73 24.91
CA ASN A 128 17.77 -6.48 25.93
C ASN A 128 18.40 -5.12 25.71
N PHE A 129 18.62 -4.39 26.79
CA PHE A 129 19.30 -3.09 26.78
C PHE A 129 20.31 -3.03 27.93
N GLU A 130 21.50 -2.51 27.63
CA GLU A 130 22.65 -2.56 28.54
C GLU A 130 23.45 -1.26 28.42
N ILE A 131 23.71 -0.62 29.53
CA ILE A 131 24.63 0.49 29.63
C ILE A 131 26.04 0.00 30.03
N ASN A 132 27.10 0.67 29.58
CA ASN A 132 28.49 0.30 29.80
C ASN A 132 28.77 -1.19 29.44
N PRO A 133 28.32 -1.69 28.27
CA PRO A 133 28.54 -3.08 27.88
C PRO A 133 30.02 -3.40 27.79
N GLU A 134 30.35 -4.67 28.10
CA GLU A 134 31.71 -5.20 28.00
C GLU A 134 32.74 -4.45 28.90
N GLY A 135 32.29 -3.62 29.83
CA GLY A 135 33.16 -2.81 30.68
C GLY A 135 33.89 -1.71 29.90
N ASP A 136 33.20 -1.02 28.98
CA ASP A 136 33.72 0.07 28.16
C ASP A 136 34.45 1.13 28.99
N GLN A 137 33.98 1.34 30.21
CA GLN A 137 34.69 2.19 31.22
C GLN A 137 34.62 1.56 32.61
N PRO A 138 35.55 1.92 33.54
CA PRO A 138 35.52 1.43 34.92
C PRO A 138 34.22 1.79 35.62
N GLU A 139 33.60 0.83 36.28
CA GLU A 139 32.39 0.99 37.08
C GLU A 139 32.44 0.13 38.34
N LYS A 140 31.73 0.54 39.38
CA LYS A 140 31.76 -0.15 40.64
C LYS A 140 30.99 -1.45 40.63
N PHE A 141 29.81 -1.46 39.98
CA PHE A 141 28.97 -2.63 39.81
C PHE A 141 28.40 -2.62 38.39
N VAL A 142 28.17 -3.81 37.81
CA VAL A 142 27.65 -3.98 36.46
C VAL A 142 26.32 -4.77 36.41
N PHE A 143 25.84 -5.26 37.56
CA PHE A 143 24.63 -6.09 37.61
C PHE A 143 23.33 -5.27 37.46
N ASN A 144 23.40 -3.97 37.64
CA ASN A 144 22.31 -2.97 37.54
C ASN A 144 22.29 -2.23 36.20
N ASN A 145 23.14 -2.68 35.23
CA ASN A 145 23.37 -2.01 33.96
C ASN A 145 22.47 -2.53 32.83
N PHE A 146 21.74 -3.62 33.03
CA PHE A 146 20.95 -4.25 31.98
C PHE A 146 19.50 -4.40 32.40
N GLY A 147 18.65 -4.43 31.36
CA GLY A 147 17.26 -4.78 31.48
C GLY A 147 16.81 -5.64 30.31
N VAL A 148 15.72 -6.36 30.52
CA VAL A 148 15.13 -7.26 29.55
C VAL A 148 13.63 -7.05 29.55
N THR A 149 13.03 -7.05 28.34
CA THR A 149 11.58 -7.12 28.16
C THR A 149 11.27 -7.95 26.93
N ASP A 150 10.17 -8.67 26.96
CA ASP A 150 9.71 -9.48 25.85
C ASP A 150 8.58 -8.74 25.12
N PHE A 151 8.47 -8.93 23.81
CA PHE A 151 7.36 -8.44 23.01
C PHE A 151 7.06 -9.38 21.85
N TYR A 152 5.85 -9.27 21.31
CA TYR A 152 5.38 -10.07 20.20
C TYR A 152 5.10 -9.20 18.99
N VAL A 153 5.59 -9.59 17.82
CA VAL A 153 5.25 -8.94 16.54
C VAL A 153 4.26 -9.79 15.78
N ARG A 154 3.05 -9.27 15.66
CA ARG A 154 1.99 -9.90 14.89
C ARG A 154 2.27 -9.73 13.40
N THR A 155 2.57 -10.85 12.74
CA THR A 155 2.76 -10.88 11.29
C THR A 155 1.46 -10.51 10.58
N ASP A 156 1.56 -9.69 9.57
CA ASP A 156 0.46 -9.47 8.64
C ASP A 156 0.26 -10.71 7.77
N ARG A 157 -0.99 -11.16 7.67
CA ARG A 157 -1.40 -12.36 6.90
C ARG A 157 -2.61 -12.10 6.03
N LYS A 158 -3.02 -10.84 5.93
CA LYS A 158 -4.12 -10.48 5.06
C LYS A 158 -3.62 -10.13 3.69
N GLU A 159 -4.41 -10.50 2.71
CA GLU A 159 -4.11 -10.28 1.31
C GLU A 159 -4.56 -8.89 0.89
N PRO A 160 -3.78 -8.16 0.08
CA PRO A 160 -4.23 -6.89 -0.48
C PRO A 160 -5.40 -7.11 -1.44
N VAL A 161 -6.32 -6.17 -1.48
CA VAL A 161 -7.50 -6.20 -2.34
C VAL A 161 -7.21 -5.45 -3.64
N LEU A 162 -7.47 -6.12 -4.78
CA LEU A 162 -7.40 -5.53 -6.11
C LEU A 162 -8.78 -5.12 -6.60
N ASP A 163 -8.85 -3.94 -7.21
CA ASP A 163 -9.99 -3.44 -7.95
C ASP A 163 -9.53 -2.93 -9.32
N VAL A 164 -10.04 -3.53 -10.40
CA VAL A 164 -9.60 -3.22 -11.78
C VAL A 164 -10.77 -2.69 -12.57
N SER A 165 -10.63 -1.50 -13.15
CA SER A 165 -11.64 -0.87 -13.98
C SER A 165 -11.06 -0.41 -15.32
N PHE A 166 -11.88 -0.44 -16.36
CA PHE A 166 -11.60 0.03 -17.72
C PHE A 166 -12.50 1.21 -18.02
N ASP A 167 -11.93 2.35 -18.35
CA ASP A 167 -12.69 3.60 -18.59
C ASP A 167 -13.71 3.90 -17.47
N GLY A 168 -13.32 3.60 -16.22
CA GLY A 168 -14.13 3.82 -15.01
C GLY A 168 -15.21 2.78 -14.73
N ILE A 169 -15.21 1.64 -15.41
CA ILE A 169 -16.17 0.55 -15.19
C ILE A 169 -15.47 -0.81 -15.05
N HIS A 170 -16.13 -1.71 -14.31
CA HIS A 170 -15.72 -3.10 -14.24
C HIS A 170 -16.28 -3.86 -15.42
N ILE A 171 -15.41 -4.53 -16.15
CA ILE A 171 -15.76 -5.36 -17.29
C ILE A 171 -15.85 -6.83 -16.90
N ILE A 172 -16.55 -7.61 -17.70
CA ILE A 172 -16.61 -9.07 -17.60
C ILE A 172 -15.98 -9.70 -18.85
N ASN A 173 -15.66 -10.99 -18.76
CA ASN A 173 -15.09 -11.73 -19.89
C ASN A 173 -15.96 -11.63 -21.15
N GLY A 174 -15.33 -11.18 -22.24
CA GLY A 174 -15.97 -11.01 -23.55
C GLY A 174 -16.54 -9.61 -23.81
N ASP A 175 -16.45 -8.69 -22.86
CA ASP A 175 -16.83 -7.29 -23.08
C ASP A 175 -15.94 -6.64 -24.15
N ILE A 176 -16.52 -5.67 -24.88
CA ILE A 176 -15.78 -4.90 -25.88
C ILE A 176 -15.18 -3.65 -25.21
N VAL A 177 -13.90 -3.46 -25.45
CA VAL A 177 -13.09 -2.37 -24.86
C VAL A 177 -12.48 -1.54 -25.98
N ALA A 178 -12.20 -0.26 -25.71
CA ALA A 178 -11.53 0.64 -26.65
C ALA A 178 -10.13 0.13 -27.03
N ALA A 179 -9.61 0.59 -28.17
CA ALA A 179 -8.25 0.27 -28.60
C ALA A 179 -7.15 0.95 -27.74
N ASN A 180 -7.51 1.98 -27.02
CA ASN A 180 -6.66 2.73 -26.08
C ASN A 180 -7.39 2.92 -24.74
N PRO A 181 -7.66 1.85 -23.99
CA PRO A 181 -8.42 1.93 -22.76
C PRO A 181 -7.59 2.58 -21.66
N PHE A 182 -8.24 3.36 -20.79
CA PHE A 182 -7.68 3.76 -19.51
C PHE A 182 -8.00 2.68 -18.48
N ILE A 183 -6.98 1.91 -18.08
CA ILE A 183 -7.12 0.84 -17.10
C ILE A 183 -6.61 1.37 -15.76
N LEU A 184 -7.50 1.41 -14.77
CA LEU A 184 -7.15 1.77 -13.39
C LEU A 184 -7.13 0.50 -12.54
N ILE A 185 -5.99 0.25 -11.90
CA ILE A 185 -5.79 -0.82 -10.93
C ILE A 185 -5.61 -0.16 -9.56
N ASP A 186 -6.57 -0.36 -8.69
CA ASP A 186 -6.59 0.16 -7.32
C ASP A 186 -6.25 -0.99 -6.36
N ILE A 187 -5.21 -0.80 -5.55
CA ILE A 187 -4.70 -1.80 -4.62
C ILE A 187 -4.84 -1.25 -3.22
N ARG A 188 -5.49 -1.98 -2.33
CA ARG A 188 -5.74 -1.58 -0.94
C ARG A 188 -5.30 -2.66 0.02
N ASP A 189 -4.70 -2.21 1.11
CA ASP A 189 -4.30 -3.04 2.22
C ASP A 189 -4.78 -2.43 3.54
N GLU A 190 -5.15 -3.26 4.52
CA GLU A 190 -5.56 -2.75 5.81
C GLU A 190 -4.40 -2.54 6.79
N ASN A 191 -3.17 -2.91 6.44
CA ASN A 191 -2.01 -2.68 7.28
C ASN A 191 -1.71 -1.18 7.38
N GLU A 192 -1.76 -0.65 8.60
CA GLU A 192 -1.56 0.76 8.90
C GLU A 192 -0.08 1.14 9.09
N PHE A 193 0.86 0.18 8.98
CA PHE A 193 2.28 0.38 9.27
C PHE A 193 3.21 0.05 8.10
N LEU A 194 2.70 -0.72 7.13
CA LEU A 194 3.43 -1.15 5.94
C LEU A 194 2.71 -0.66 4.68
N LEU A 195 3.22 0.39 4.07
CA LEU A 195 2.60 0.99 2.89
C LEU A 195 2.81 0.16 1.62
N LEU A 196 1.84 0.26 0.70
CA LEU A 196 1.94 -0.21 -0.68
C LEU A 196 2.76 0.81 -1.50
N ASP A 197 4.07 0.83 -1.31
CA ASP A 197 4.98 1.83 -1.89
C ASP A 197 6.00 1.24 -2.90
N ASP A 198 5.98 -0.08 -3.08
CA ASP A 198 6.92 -0.80 -3.93
C ASP A 198 6.25 -1.31 -5.22
N PRO A 199 6.48 -0.67 -6.38
CA PRO A 199 5.89 -1.09 -7.65
C PRO A 199 6.42 -2.44 -8.16
N GLU A 200 7.59 -2.91 -7.70
CA GLU A 200 8.15 -4.21 -8.10
C GLU A 200 7.36 -5.41 -7.56
N LYS A 201 6.50 -5.17 -6.58
CA LYS A 201 5.59 -6.18 -6.02
C LYS A 201 4.30 -6.36 -6.81
N ILE A 202 4.16 -5.67 -7.93
CA ILE A 202 2.96 -5.71 -8.74
C ILE A 202 3.31 -6.24 -10.12
N MET A 203 2.71 -7.36 -10.49
CA MET A 203 2.83 -7.99 -11.79
C MET A 203 1.64 -7.60 -12.65
N ILE A 204 1.90 -7.05 -13.81
CA ILE A 204 0.88 -6.71 -14.80
C ILE A 204 1.34 -7.24 -16.16
N SER A 205 0.53 -8.07 -16.78
CA SER A 205 0.77 -8.50 -18.14
C SER A 205 -0.49 -8.46 -19.00
N LEU A 206 -0.29 -8.28 -20.29
CA LEU A 206 -1.33 -8.27 -21.30
C LEU A 206 -1.00 -9.29 -22.39
N ILE A 207 -1.89 -10.23 -22.61
CA ILE A 207 -1.76 -11.25 -23.64
C ILE A 207 -2.55 -10.79 -24.86
N ASP A 208 -1.90 -10.70 -26.02
CA ASP A 208 -2.49 -10.28 -27.27
C ASP A 208 -3.29 -11.42 -27.96
N PRO A 209 -4.08 -11.15 -29.04
CA PRO A 209 -4.84 -12.16 -29.76
C PRO A 209 -4.00 -13.28 -30.39
N ASN A 210 -2.69 -13.10 -30.50
CA ASN A 210 -1.77 -14.11 -31.03
C ASN A 210 -1.13 -14.95 -29.92
N GLY A 211 -1.42 -14.64 -28.65
CA GLY A 211 -0.85 -15.29 -27.48
C GLY A 211 0.52 -14.74 -27.05
N ASN A 212 0.94 -13.57 -27.57
CA ASN A 212 2.14 -12.92 -27.07
C ASN A 212 1.82 -12.15 -25.78
N GLU A 213 2.65 -12.33 -24.79
CA GLU A 213 2.55 -11.66 -23.50
C GLU A 213 3.49 -10.45 -23.44
N VAL A 214 2.96 -9.32 -23.00
CA VAL A 214 3.70 -8.08 -22.74
C VAL A 214 3.60 -7.76 -21.27
N GLU A 215 4.71 -7.72 -20.56
CA GLU A 215 4.79 -7.30 -19.18
C GLU A 215 4.95 -5.78 -19.08
N TYR A 216 4.20 -5.16 -18.14
CA TYR A 216 4.29 -3.74 -17.83
C TYR A 216 4.93 -3.54 -16.46
N ASN A 217 5.83 -2.60 -16.38
CA ASN A 217 6.51 -2.22 -15.15
C ASN A 217 6.71 -0.69 -15.09
N ILE A 218 7.30 -0.20 -14.02
CA ILE A 218 7.50 1.24 -13.79
C ILE A 218 8.31 1.96 -14.89
N ALA A 219 9.06 1.23 -15.71
CA ALA A 219 9.80 1.80 -16.84
C ALA A 219 8.96 1.86 -18.13
N SER A 220 7.79 1.24 -18.16
CA SER A 220 6.87 1.27 -19.30
C SER A 220 6.22 2.66 -19.40
N PRO A 221 6.30 3.34 -20.54
CA PRO A 221 5.77 4.70 -20.71
C PRO A 221 4.23 4.76 -20.59
N GLU A 222 3.56 3.65 -20.81
CA GLU A 222 2.10 3.50 -20.70
C GLU A 222 1.61 3.31 -19.26
N LEU A 223 2.53 3.11 -18.28
CA LEU A 223 2.20 2.84 -16.91
C LEU A 223 2.61 3.99 -16.00
N SER A 224 1.70 4.40 -15.11
CA SER A 224 1.96 5.32 -14.01
C SER A 224 1.61 4.65 -12.68
N PHE A 225 2.48 4.81 -11.69
CA PHE A 225 2.28 4.27 -10.34
C PHE A 225 2.20 5.40 -9.31
N GLU A 226 1.14 5.40 -8.52
CA GLU A 226 0.96 6.26 -7.36
C GLU A 226 1.05 5.42 -6.09
N ALA A 227 2.14 5.58 -5.34
CA ALA A 227 2.36 4.87 -4.08
C ALA A 227 1.38 5.31 -2.99
N ALA A 228 1.07 4.41 -2.07
CA ALA A 228 0.40 4.76 -0.83
C ALA A 228 1.30 5.70 0.01
N THR A 229 0.72 6.78 0.54
CA THR A 229 1.43 7.78 1.35
C THR A 229 0.77 8.03 2.71
N ASP A 230 -0.42 7.50 2.93
CA ASP A 230 -1.20 7.67 4.15
C ASP A 230 -1.43 6.31 4.83
N LEU A 231 -0.93 6.18 6.06
CA LEU A 231 -1.09 4.98 6.87
C LEU A 231 -2.56 4.64 7.18
N ASN A 232 -3.45 5.65 7.25
CA ASN A 232 -4.88 5.44 7.46
C ASN A 232 -5.63 5.07 6.17
N ASN A 233 -4.98 5.24 5.02
CA ASN A 233 -5.50 4.90 3.69
C ASN A 233 -4.39 4.28 2.85
N ASN A 234 -4.01 3.05 3.20
CA ASN A 234 -2.97 2.29 2.52
C ASN A 234 -3.47 1.82 1.15
N GLN A 235 -3.42 2.74 0.19
CA GLN A 235 -3.93 2.56 -1.17
C GLN A 235 -2.89 3.00 -2.19
N ALA A 236 -2.52 2.10 -3.09
CA ALA A 236 -1.74 2.39 -4.28
C ALA A 236 -2.61 2.34 -5.53
N LYS A 237 -2.25 3.11 -6.54
CA LYS A 237 -2.95 3.15 -7.82
C LYS A 237 -2.00 3.00 -8.98
N ILE A 238 -2.44 2.25 -9.98
CA ILE A 238 -1.75 2.13 -11.25
C ILE A 238 -2.70 2.53 -12.36
N SER A 239 -2.24 3.44 -13.20
CA SER A 239 -2.89 3.77 -14.46
C SER A 239 -2.10 3.13 -15.59
N LEU A 240 -2.79 2.37 -16.46
CA LEU A 240 -2.21 1.73 -17.63
C LEU A 240 -3.01 2.14 -18.87
N GLU A 241 -2.34 2.70 -19.87
CA GLU A 241 -2.93 3.18 -21.12
C GLU A 241 -2.28 2.47 -22.31
N PRO A 242 -2.57 1.17 -22.54
CA PRO A 242 -1.95 0.40 -23.62
C PRO A 242 -2.55 0.76 -24.96
N LEU A 243 -1.76 0.76 -26.02
CA LEU A 243 -2.24 0.87 -27.40
C LEU A 243 -2.46 -0.51 -28.00
N LEU A 244 -3.73 -0.91 -28.15
CA LEU A 244 -4.15 -2.22 -28.66
C LEU A 244 -4.37 -2.13 -30.18
N SER A 245 -3.42 -2.63 -30.95
CA SER A 245 -3.32 -2.40 -32.41
C SER A 245 -3.91 -3.51 -33.26
N GLN A 246 -4.54 -4.52 -32.68
CA GLN A 246 -5.09 -5.68 -33.38
C GLN A 246 -6.53 -5.96 -32.94
N ASP A 247 -7.36 -6.40 -33.91
CA ASP A 247 -8.67 -6.97 -33.58
C ASP A 247 -8.51 -8.33 -32.91
N GLY A 248 -9.31 -8.60 -31.89
CA GLY A 248 -9.34 -9.90 -31.23
C GLY A 248 -9.46 -9.83 -29.72
N ASP A 249 -9.26 -10.97 -29.09
CA ASP A 249 -9.39 -11.13 -27.65
C ASP A 249 -8.03 -10.88 -26.98
N TYR A 250 -8.01 -9.97 -26.01
CA TYR A 250 -6.88 -9.67 -25.13
C TYR A 250 -7.19 -10.18 -23.73
N THR A 251 -6.16 -10.57 -22.99
CA THR A 251 -6.32 -10.95 -21.59
C THR A 251 -5.39 -10.10 -20.73
N LEU A 252 -5.96 -9.35 -19.80
CA LEU A 252 -5.21 -8.65 -18.77
C LEU A 252 -5.03 -9.58 -17.55
N VAL A 253 -3.80 -9.70 -17.08
CA VAL A 253 -3.45 -10.44 -15.86
C VAL A 253 -2.81 -9.48 -14.87
N VAL A 254 -3.31 -9.45 -13.63
CA VAL A 254 -2.78 -8.59 -12.58
C VAL A 254 -2.64 -9.38 -11.28
N GLN A 255 -1.50 -9.26 -10.62
CA GLN A 255 -1.30 -9.75 -9.28
C GLN A 255 -0.46 -8.75 -8.48
N ALA A 256 -0.86 -8.47 -7.27
CA ALA A 256 -0.11 -7.61 -6.37
C ALA A 256 0.30 -8.38 -5.12
N ALA A 257 1.41 -7.98 -4.51
CA ALA A 257 1.78 -8.39 -3.17
C ALA A 257 1.91 -7.16 -2.28
N ASP A 258 1.53 -7.29 -1.01
CA ASP A 258 1.76 -6.27 0.00
C ASP A 258 3.23 -6.20 0.44
N ALA A 259 3.53 -5.32 1.39
CA ALA A 259 4.87 -5.19 1.94
C ALA A 259 5.30 -6.40 2.80
N SER A 260 4.34 -7.18 3.32
CA SER A 260 4.58 -8.41 4.08
C SER A 260 4.78 -9.65 3.19
N GLY A 261 4.42 -9.54 1.89
CA GLY A 261 4.52 -10.61 0.91
C GLY A 261 3.24 -11.43 0.72
N ASN A 262 2.11 -11.00 1.30
CA ASN A 262 0.83 -11.62 1.00
C ASN A 262 0.38 -11.20 -0.41
N ILE A 263 -0.06 -12.17 -1.21
CA ILE A 263 -0.48 -11.94 -2.60
C ILE A 263 -2.00 -11.71 -2.68
N SER A 264 -2.43 -10.92 -3.64
CA SER A 264 -3.84 -10.59 -3.88
C SER A 264 -4.60 -11.79 -4.47
N GLY A 265 -5.22 -12.61 -3.61
CA GLY A 265 -5.95 -13.80 -3.98
C GLY A 265 -5.08 -15.01 -4.33
N ASP A 266 -5.66 -16.20 -4.23
CA ASP A 266 -5.00 -17.48 -4.59
C ASP A 266 -4.58 -17.54 -6.07
N ASN A 267 -5.28 -16.79 -6.93
CA ASN A 267 -5.00 -16.70 -8.36
C ASN A 267 -4.89 -15.22 -8.75
N ALA A 268 -4.08 -14.93 -9.77
CA ALA A 268 -4.03 -13.61 -10.37
C ALA A 268 -5.42 -13.18 -10.86
N TYR A 269 -5.73 -11.88 -10.77
CA TYR A 269 -6.89 -11.32 -11.45
C TYR A 269 -6.69 -11.47 -12.95
N GLU A 270 -7.69 -12.05 -13.64
CA GLU A 270 -7.64 -12.28 -15.07
C GLU A 270 -8.98 -11.87 -15.70
N VAL A 271 -8.91 -11.06 -16.74
CA VAL A 271 -10.08 -10.67 -17.52
C VAL A 271 -9.75 -10.69 -19.02
N THR A 272 -10.56 -11.41 -19.79
CA THR A 272 -10.46 -11.44 -21.26
C THR A 272 -11.49 -10.51 -21.84
N PHE A 273 -11.06 -9.59 -22.71
CA PHE A 273 -11.92 -8.62 -23.38
C PHE A 273 -11.59 -8.55 -24.87
N ARG A 274 -12.54 -8.02 -25.64
CA ARG A 274 -12.42 -7.94 -27.11
C ARG A 274 -12.16 -6.52 -27.57
N VAL A 275 -11.20 -6.38 -28.47
CA VAL A 275 -10.94 -5.13 -29.19
C VAL A 275 -11.42 -5.28 -30.62
N ILE A 276 -12.16 -4.27 -31.11
CA ILE A 276 -12.61 -4.14 -32.50
C ILE A 276 -12.21 -2.73 -32.94
N LEU A 277 -11.16 -2.63 -33.75
CA LEU A 277 -10.59 -1.34 -34.19
C LEU A 277 -11.53 -0.58 -35.12
N ARG A 278 -12.37 -1.32 -35.82
CA ARG A 278 -13.30 -0.71 -36.73
C ARG A 278 -14.39 0.03 -35.97
N GLU A 279 -14.53 1.32 -36.28
CA GLU A 279 -15.57 2.19 -35.73
C GLU A 279 -16.96 1.73 -36.27
N SER A 280 -17.85 1.38 -35.36
CA SER A 280 -19.19 0.97 -35.73
C SER A 280 -20.18 1.06 -34.59
N VAL A 281 -21.49 1.15 -34.98
CA VAL A 281 -22.62 0.99 -34.06
C VAL A 281 -23.37 -0.28 -34.42
N SER A 282 -23.60 -1.18 -33.49
CA SER A 282 -24.28 -2.46 -33.73
C SER A 282 -25.25 -2.78 -32.59
N ASN A 283 -26.03 -3.87 -32.77
CA ASN A 283 -27.01 -4.37 -31.79
C ASN A 283 -27.99 -3.31 -31.28
N VAL A 284 -28.40 -2.40 -32.16
CA VAL A 284 -29.27 -1.27 -31.76
C VAL A 284 -30.70 -1.78 -31.55
N LEU A 285 -31.20 -1.64 -30.35
CA LEU A 285 -32.56 -1.99 -29.97
C LEU A 285 -33.11 -1.02 -28.92
N ASN A 286 -34.43 -0.95 -28.81
CA ASN A 286 -35.06 -0.26 -27.67
C ASN A 286 -35.70 -1.28 -26.72
N TYR A 287 -35.63 -1.04 -25.43
CA TYR A 287 -36.20 -1.90 -24.40
C TYR A 287 -36.86 -1.09 -23.27
N PRO A 288 -38.09 -1.48 -22.88
CA PRO A 288 -38.95 -2.50 -23.46
C PRO A 288 -39.50 -2.14 -24.87
N ASN A 289 -39.84 -3.18 -25.67
CA ASN A 289 -40.48 -3.00 -26.96
C ASN A 289 -41.45 -4.20 -27.19
N PRO A 290 -42.79 -4.05 -27.27
CA PRO A 290 -43.55 -2.79 -27.13
C PRO A 290 -43.42 -2.12 -25.74
N PHE A 291 -43.69 -0.81 -25.67
CA PHE A 291 -43.73 -0.09 -24.41
C PHE A 291 -45.03 0.73 -24.24
N SER A 292 -45.42 0.94 -22.99
CA SER A 292 -46.60 1.74 -22.61
C SER A 292 -46.26 3.06 -21.96
N SER A 293 -45.22 3.10 -21.16
CA SER A 293 -44.83 4.30 -20.41
C SER A 293 -43.53 4.94 -20.96
N GLN A 294 -42.46 4.15 -21.10
CA GLN A 294 -41.14 4.62 -21.54
C GLN A 294 -40.32 3.46 -22.10
N THR A 295 -39.32 3.79 -22.92
CA THR A 295 -38.30 2.87 -23.44
C THR A 295 -36.94 3.54 -23.44
N GLN A 296 -35.86 2.75 -23.40
CA GLN A 296 -34.48 3.18 -23.54
C GLN A 296 -33.83 2.51 -24.74
N PHE A 297 -32.78 3.11 -25.27
CA PHE A 297 -32.01 2.53 -26.35
C PHE A 297 -30.78 1.79 -25.81
N ILE A 298 -30.48 0.65 -26.40
CA ILE A 298 -29.33 -0.17 -26.10
C ILE A 298 -28.59 -0.38 -27.41
N PHE A 299 -27.28 -0.18 -27.44
CA PHE A 299 -26.44 -0.38 -28.62
C PHE A 299 -24.99 -0.63 -28.22
N THR A 300 -24.23 -1.18 -29.15
CA THR A 300 -22.81 -1.44 -28.97
C THR A 300 -22.00 -0.50 -29.85
N LEU A 301 -21.05 0.23 -29.26
CA LEU A 301 -20.06 1.01 -29.99
C LEU A 301 -18.74 0.23 -30.08
N THR A 302 -18.06 0.33 -31.22
CA THR A 302 -16.71 -0.21 -31.43
C THR A 302 -15.81 0.86 -32.03
N GLY A 303 -14.49 0.68 -31.93
CA GLY A 303 -13.50 1.63 -32.38
C GLY A 303 -12.61 2.13 -31.23
N SER A 304 -11.87 3.21 -31.48
CA SER A 304 -10.94 3.79 -30.53
C SER A 304 -11.58 4.86 -29.63
N GLU A 305 -12.57 5.57 -30.17
CA GLU A 305 -13.19 6.73 -29.50
C GLU A 305 -14.72 6.72 -29.67
N VAL A 306 -15.41 7.33 -28.72
CA VAL A 306 -16.86 7.54 -28.79
C VAL A 306 -17.14 8.68 -29.74
N PRO A 307 -18.08 8.54 -30.71
CA PRO A 307 -18.44 9.63 -31.61
C PRO A 307 -19.01 10.84 -30.87
N ASP A 308 -18.49 12.04 -31.16
CA ASP A 308 -18.98 13.28 -30.57
C ASP A 308 -20.41 13.64 -31.00
N ASP A 309 -20.75 13.37 -32.28
CA ASP A 309 -22.01 13.75 -32.94
C ASP A 309 -22.94 12.55 -33.16
N ILE A 310 -23.13 11.70 -32.13
CA ILE A 310 -24.11 10.63 -32.19
C ILE A 310 -25.48 11.10 -31.69
N SER A 311 -26.57 10.80 -32.46
CA SER A 311 -27.94 11.05 -32.02
C SER A 311 -28.88 9.94 -32.45
N ILE A 312 -30.09 9.90 -31.89
CA ILE A 312 -31.13 8.94 -32.28
C ILE A 312 -32.37 9.72 -32.75
N SER A 313 -32.71 9.54 -34.03
CA SER A 313 -33.95 10.07 -34.56
C SER A 313 -35.07 9.02 -34.50
N ILE A 314 -36.25 9.41 -34.04
CA ILE A 314 -37.48 8.60 -34.06
C ILE A 314 -38.39 9.17 -35.14
N LEU A 315 -38.90 8.28 -35.98
CA LEU A 315 -39.66 8.65 -37.19
C LEU A 315 -41.00 7.93 -37.23
N THR A 316 -41.97 8.54 -37.90
CA THR A 316 -43.14 7.82 -38.36
C THR A 316 -42.77 6.81 -39.46
N VAL A 317 -43.66 5.88 -39.78
CA VAL A 317 -43.47 4.92 -40.89
C VAL A 317 -43.40 5.63 -42.25
N SER A 318 -43.87 6.89 -42.36
CA SER A 318 -43.74 7.71 -43.56
C SER A 318 -42.41 8.49 -43.64
N GLY A 319 -41.52 8.36 -42.65
CA GLY A 319 -40.21 8.98 -42.62
C GLY A 319 -40.15 10.40 -41.99
N LYS A 320 -41.25 10.87 -41.41
CA LYS A 320 -41.23 12.18 -40.69
C LYS A 320 -40.59 11.99 -39.31
N VAL A 321 -39.51 12.74 -39.00
CA VAL A 321 -38.90 12.81 -37.66
C VAL A 321 -39.92 13.40 -36.70
N VAL A 322 -40.12 12.71 -35.56
CA VAL A 322 -41.03 13.13 -34.49
C VAL A 322 -40.29 13.45 -33.21
N LYS A 323 -39.14 12.86 -33.00
CA LYS A 323 -38.25 13.15 -31.86
C LYS A 323 -36.79 12.94 -32.26
N GLU A 324 -35.95 13.85 -31.86
CA GLU A 324 -34.49 13.66 -31.89
C GLU A 324 -33.96 13.67 -30.49
N ILE A 325 -33.17 12.62 -30.18
CA ILE A 325 -32.48 12.47 -28.91
C ILE A 325 -31.02 12.84 -29.15
N SER A 326 -30.58 13.95 -28.59
CA SER A 326 -29.25 14.49 -28.82
C SER A 326 -28.16 13.70 -28.07
N ARG A 327 -26.89 13.98 -28.41
CA ARG A 327 -25.72 13.38 -27.75
C ARG A 327 -25.76 13.58 -26.23
N GLU A 328 -26.14 14.76 -25.78
CA GLU A 328 -26.21 15.10 -24.35
C GLU A 328 -27.31 14.33 -23.63
N GLU A 329 -28.46 14.12 -24.31
CA GLU A 329 -29.58 13.36 -23.76
C GLU A 329 -29.27 11.84 -23.69
N LEU A 330 -28.39 11.32 -24.54
CA LEU A 330 -28.01 9.90 -24.49
C LEU A 330 -27.28 9.55 -23.17
N GLY A 331 -26.66 10.52 -22.51
CA GLY A 331 -25.84 10.32 -21.30
C GLY A 331 -24.40 9.90 -21.60
N PRO A 332 -23.66 9.44 -20.62
CA PRO A 332 -22.28 8.97 -20.81
C PRO A 332 -22.25 7.74 -21.71
N LEU A 333 -21.51 7.83 -22.82
CA LEU A 333 -21.28 6.74 -23.74
C LEU A 333 -19.83 6.23 -23.66
N ARG A 334 -19.64 4.97 -24.00
CA ARG A 334 -18.35 4.30 -24.02
C ARG A 334 -18.24 3.35 -25.21
N ILE A 335 -17.02 2.91 -25.51
CA ILE A 335 -16.85 1.75 -26.38
C ILE A 335 -17.35 0.51 -25.65
N GLY A 336 -18.05 -0.38 -26.37
CA GLY A 336 -18.75 -1.52 -25.82
C GLY A 336 -20.26 -1.29 -25.72
N LEU A 337 -20.91 -2.01 -24.82
CA LEU A 337 -22.37 -1.98 -24.63
C LEU A 337 -22.79 -0.70 -23.91
N ASN A 338 -23.72 0.04 -24.55
CA ASN A 338 -24.32 1.26 -24.01
C ASN A 338 -25.82 1.06 -23.78
N ARG A 339 -26.31 1.74 -22.75
CA ARG A 339 -27.74 1.91 -22.48
C ARG A 339 -27.96 3.38 -22.16
N THR A 340 -28.85 4.04 -22.92
CA THR A 340 -29.09 5.46 -22.78
C THR A 340 -29.69 5.82 -21.42
N ASP A 341 -29.26 6.94 -20.83
CA ASP A 341 -29.89 7.48 -19.62
C ASP A 341 -31.28 8.03 -19.92
N TYR A 342 -31.46 8.58 -21.12
CA TYR A 342 -32.74 9.10 -21.58
C TYR A 342 -33.77 8.00 -21.73
N LYS A 343 -34.90 8.19 -21.07
CA LYS A 343 -36.07 7.31 -21.16
C LYS A 343 -37.15 8.00 -21.95
N TRP A 344 -37.29 7.60 -23.22
CA TRP A 344 -38.31 8.17 -24.09
C TRP A 344 -39.71 7.67 -23.72
N ASN A 345 -40.62 8.62 -23.47
CA ASN A 345 -41.98 8.36 -23.01
C ASN A 345 -43.02 8.37 -24.15
N GLY A 346 -42.59 8.40 -25.41
CA GLY A 346 -43.47 8.42 -26.59
C GLY A 346 -44.10 9.79 -26.86
N THR A 347 -43.39 10.87 -26.59
CA THR A 347 -43.77 12.25 -26.98
C THR A 347 -42.92 12.73 -28.14
N ASP A 348 -43.44 13.69 -28.92
CA ASP A 348 -42.64 14.39 -29.92
C ASP A 348 -41.76 15.47 -29.30
N ASP A 349 -41.03 16.25 -30.11
CA ASP A 349 -40.14 17.34 -29.63
C ASP A 349 -40.88 18.48 -28.97
N PHE A 350 -42.21 18.61 -29.17
CA PHE A 350 -43.05 19.62 -28.54
C PHE A 350 -43.70 19.11 -27.24
N GLY A 351 -43.45 17.84 -26.86
CA GLY A 351 -44.03 17.22 -25.68
C GLY A 351 -45.41 16.59 -25.87
N GLU A 352 -45.94 16.59 -27.10
CA GLU A 352 -47.26 16.01 -27.41
C GLU A 352 -47.15 14.46 -27.53
N LYS A 353 -48.12 13.78 -26.94
CA LYS A 353 -48.15 12.30 -26.95
C LYS A 353 -48.43 11.77 -28.34
N LEU A 354 -47.56 10.90 -28.83
CA LEU A 354 -47.76 10.20 -30.09
C LEU A 354 -48.82 9.10 -29.96
N ALA A 355 -49.51 8.76 -31.05
CA ALA A 355 -50.52 7.71 -31.11
C ALA A 355 -49.90 6.33 -30.91
N ASN A 356 -50.72 5.37 -30.43
CA ASN A 356 -50.35 3.96 -30.46
C ASN A 356 -50.04 3.52 -31.88
N GLY A 357 -49.01 2.72 -32.05
CA GLY A 357 -48.61 2.23 -33.37
C GLY A 357 -47.13 1.95 -33.50
N VAL A 358 -46.71 1.76 -34.74
CA VAL A 358 -45.33 1.46 -35.11
C VAL A 358 -44.60 2.75 -35.49
N TYR A 359 -43.44 2.92 -34.96
CA TYR A 359 -42.47 3.98 -35.30
C TYR A 359 -41.16 3.33 -35.70
N LEU A 360 -40.36 4.09 -36.42
CA LEU A 360 -38.97 3.72 -36.76
C LEU A 360 -38.01 4.55 -35.94
N TYR A 361 -36.81 4.03 -35.72
CA TYR A 361 -35.72 4.84 -35.19
C TYR A 361 -34.44 4.61 -35.99
N LYS A 362 -33.60 5.61 -36.03
CA LYS A 362 -32.33 5.59 -36.73
C LYS A 362 -31.27 6.18 -35.81
N VAL A 363 -30.08 5.57 -35.73
CA VAL A 363 -28.90 6.17 -35.13
C VAL A 363 -28.20 7.00 -36.20
N ASN A 364 -27.99 8.27 -35.91
CA ASN A 364 -27.22 9.19 -36.75
C ASN A 364 -25.78 9.22 -36.23
N LEU A 365 -24.84 9.13 -37.16
CA LEU A 365 -23.41 9.16 -36.90
C LEU A 365 -22.77 10.31 -37.68
N PRO A 366 -21.58 10.79 -37.31
CA PRO A 366 -20.78 11.73 -38.10
C PRO A 366 -20.62 11.25 -39.54
N ALA A 367 -20.51 12.20 -40.49
CA ALA A 367 -20.50 11.90 -41.93
C ALA A 367 -19.35 10.99 -42.39
N ASP A 368 -18.24 10.97 -41.68
CA ASP A 368 -17.08 10.09 -41.90
C ASP A 368 -17.37 8.64 -41.49
N MET A 369 -18.29 8.42 -40.53
CA MET A 369 -18.76 7.10 -40.09
C MET A 369 -19.96 6.58 -40.86
N GLU A 370 -20.68 7.40 -41.63
CA GLU A 370 -21.86 6.98 -42.42
C GLU A 370 -21.56 5.88 -43.46
N ARG A 371 -20.28 5.74 -43.85
CA ARG A 371 -19.83 4.64 -44.74
C ARG A 371 -20.04 3.25 -44.16
N TYR A 372 -20.26 3.14 -42.86
CA TYR A 372 -20.40 1.87 -42.13
C TYR A 372 -21.88 1.41 -42.00
N GLU A 373 -22.88 2.26 -42.27
CA GLU A 373 -24.31 1.97 -42.13
C GLU A 373 -24.77 0.77 -42.91
N ASN A 374 -24.13 0.44 -44.03
CA ASN A 374 -24.56 -0.66 -44.95
C ASN A 374 -24.17 -2.06 -44.47
N GLN A 375 -23.48 -2.22 -43.32
CA GLN A 375 -23.03 -3.54 -42.81
C GLN A 375 -23.85 -4.06 -41.64
N TYR A 376 -24.82 -3.28 -41.12
CA TYR A 376 -25.66 -3.65 -39.97
C TYR A 376 -26.92 -4.40 -40.39
N ALA A 377 -26.76 -5.61 -40.92
CA ALA A 377 -27.84 -6.58 -40.97
C ALA A 377 -27.95 -7.28 -39.60
N ASP A 378 -28.34 -6.54 -38.60
CA ASP A 378 -28.74 -7.11 -37.32
C ASP A 378 -30.22 -7.55 -37.42
N ARG A 379 -30.58 -8.56 -36.62
CA ARG A 379 -31.95 -9.12 -36.56
C ARG A 379 -33.02 -8.08 -36.26
N PHE A 380 -32.67 -6.99 -35.64
CA PHE A 380 -33.56 -5.93 -35.19
C PHE A 380 -33.41 -4.61 -35.96
N PHE A 381 -32.34 -4.46 -36.77
CA PHE A 381 -32.00 -3.25 -37.48
C PHE A 381 -31.83 -3.50 -38.97
N THR A 382 -32.85 -3.20 -39.74
CA THR A 382 -32.87 -3.51 -41.18
C THR A 382 -32.74 -2.22 -41.99
N LYS A 383 -31.77 -2.16 -42.89
CA LYS A 383 -31.51 -0.99 -43.74
C LYS A 383 -31.28 0.32 -42.97
N GLY A 384 -30.60 0.26 -41.82
CA GLY A 384 -30.30 1.41 -41.01
C GLY A 384 -31.47 1.90 -40.13
N PHE A 385 -32.56 1.14 -39.98
CA PHE A 385 -33.70 1.49 -39.14
C PHE A 385 -34.09 0.34 -38.20
N GLY A 386 -34.35 0.70 -36.96
CA GLY A 386 -35.01 -0.13 -35.99
C GLY A 386 -36.50 0.13 -35.94
N LYS A 387 -37.26 -0.81 -35.35
CA LYS A 387 -38.72 -0.74 -35.22
C LYS A 387 -39.12 -0.73 -33.77
N LEU A 388 -39.88 0.26 -33.34
CA LEU A 388 -40.45 0.35 -32.01
C LEU A 388 -41.98 0.44 -32.04
N VAL A 389 -42.61 0.02 -30.95
CA VAL A 389 -44.08 -0.03 -30.86
C VAL A 389 -44.57 0.65 -29.59
N ILE A 390 -45.41 1.66 -29.75
CA ILE A 390 -46.14 2.29 -28.64
C ILE A 390 -47.45 1.55 -28.43
N MET A 391 -47.69 1.06 -27.20
CA MET A 391 -48.89 0.33 -26.83
C MET A 391 -49.32 0.81 -25.43
N ARG A 392 -50.17 1.84 -25.39
CA ARG A 392 -50.72 2.43 -24.14
C ARG A 392 -52.11 1.88 -23.89
#